data_c9d3a2c0cb74a07431a481c643a9d9b9
#
_entry.id   c9d3a2c0cb74a07431a481c643a9d9b9
#
_cell.length_a   1.000
_cell.length_b   1.000
_cell.length_c   1.000
_cell.angle_alpha   90.00
_cell.angle_beta   90.00
_cell.angle_gamma   90.00
#
_symmetry.space_group_name_H-M   'P 1'
#
loop_
_entity.id
_entity.type
_entity.pdbx_description
1 polymer ?
#
loop_
_entity_poly.entity_id
_entity_poly.type
_entity_poly.pdbx_seq_one_letter_code
_entity_poly.pdbx_strand_id
1 'polypeptide(L)'
;MKKKKTVFIYCFCLLTATMILLFCSQNSPLYPMNDWVDVNAFFTVGKGMMNGLVPYKDLFEQKGPILYLIYGLGYLITNQSFLGVFIIECLLQSICLFYAYKIIKLFIDEKYAFLILPIMFTTICTCNSFAHGGSAEEICFPFFMISLYYFLNYLKNKEMNSKIIFINGFLAGIIFLIKYNLCGFWLSWMMFIFFDYMFQKKFKEGFKYCFIFLFGMGIPFLLFSIYFLINNGLKEFIYTYFFVNITKYGTNNDYSLLQKLFSSIGIFIDTIFNINNILLFILLIIFILFIILSIKNINNKIYLFLTFLISIIFTFIGGQNYSYYSLLLILFFTLLAWIQLFKTFDHFLPKIKNFKYSFLLIIPVSISCIYFSYTCANYRTLLLTPKKELAQYM
;
A
#
# COMPACT_ATOMS: atom_id res chain seq x y z
N MET A 1 5.54 3.73 -31.21
CA MET A 1 4.53 4.54 -30.51
C MET A 1 4.17 3.98 -29.13
N LYS A 2 3.79 2.70 -28.92
CA LYS A 2 3.43 2.14 -27.60
C LYS A 2 4.50 2.33 -26.53
N LYS A 3 5.80 2.07 -26.84
CA LYS A 3 6.91 2.21 -25.87
C LYS A 3 7.10 3.65 -25.37
N LYS A 4 7.03 4.65 -26.28
CA LYS A 4 7.13 6.08 -25.90
C LYS A 4 5.99 6.52 -24.98
N LYS A 5 4.76 6.05 -25.23
CA LYS A 5 3.59 6.32 -24.36
C LYS A 5 3.76 5.74 -22.96
N THR A 6 4.27 4.51 -22.85
CA THR A 6 4.50 3.86 -21.55
C THR A 6 5.56 4.63 -20.73
N VAL A 7 6.65 5.05 -21.36
CA VAL A 7 7.68 5.88 -20.71
C VAL A 7 7.08 7.20 -20.22
N PHE A 8 6.31 7.89 -21.05
CA PHE A 8 5.65 9.16 -20.67
C PHE A 8 4.74 8.97 -19.45
N ILE A 9 3.92 7.91 -19.41
CA ILE A 9 3.04 7.63 -18.28
C ILE A 9 3.85 7.36 -17.02
N TYR A 10 4.94 6.59 -17.12
CA TYR A 10 5.80 6.31 -15.98
C TYR A 10 6.49 7.57 -15.45
N CYS A 11 6.99 8.44 -16.34
CA CYS A 11 7.55 9.73 -15.95
C CYS A 11 6.52 10.64 -15.26
N PHE A 12 5.27 10.65 -15.74
CA PHE A 12 4.18 11.37 -15.08
C PHE A 12 3.90 10.81 -13.67
N CYS A 13 3.84 9.48 -13.52
CA CYS A 13 3.67 8.85 -12.21
C CYS A 13 4.82 9.18 -11.24
N LEU A 14 6.07 9.12 -11.72
CA LEU A 14 7.24 9.46 -10.93
C LEU A 14 7.23 10.93 -10.51
N LEU A 15 6.94 11.85 -11.42
CA LEU A 15 6.83 13.27 -11.11
C LEU A 15 5.73 13.53 -10.08
N THR A 16 4.54 12.94 -10.27
CA THR A 16 3.41 13.07 -9.34
C THR A 16 3.77 12.55 -7.96
N ALA A 17 4.35 11.35 -7.86
CA ALA A 17 4.79 10.77 -6.59
C ALA A 17 5.83 11.68 -5.90
N THR A 18 6.88 12.08 -6.62
CA THR A 18 7.96 12.90 -6.06
C THR A 18 7.43 14.25 -5.56
N MET A 19 6.61 14.95 -6.35
CA MET A 19 6.12 16.29 -5.98
C MET A 19 5.19 16.27 -4.76
N ILE A 20 4.37 15.24 -4.59
CA ILE A 20 3.47 15.13 -3.43
C ILE A 20 4.27 14.67 -2.20
N LEU A 21 5.09 13.62 -2.33
CA LEU A 21 5.92 13.12 -1.23
C LEU A 21 6.93 14.15 -0.73
N LEU A 22 7.39 15.06 -1.59
CA LEU A 22 8.31 16.12 -1.21
C LEU A 22 7.77 16.93 0.00
N PHE A 23 6.47 17.14 0.07
CA PHE A 23 5.82 17.87 1.16
C PHE A 23 5.22 16.95 2.24
N CYS A 24 4.71 15.78 1.85
CA CYS A 24 3.97 14.91 2.76
C CYS A 24 4.87 13.91 3.51
N SER A 25 6.01 13.48 2.93
CA SER A 25 6.92 12.55 3.60
C SER A 25 8.05 13.31 4.30
N GLN A 26 8.25 13.04 5.58
CA GLN A 26 9.37 13.58 6.37
C GLN A 26 10.72 12.93 6.01
N ASN A 27 10.74 11.90 5.16
CA ASN A 27 11.97 11.38 4.56
C ASN A 27 12.53 12.29 3.47
N SER A 28 11.73 13.27 3.00
CA SER A 28 12.12 14.18 1.92
C SER A 28 13.22 15.15 2.36
N PRO A 29 13.98 15.69 1.38
CA PRO A 29 15.05 16.65 1.69
C PRO A 29 14.55 17.99 2.23
N LEU A 30 13.24 18.24 2.29
CA LEU A 30 12.67 19.44 2.95
C LEU A 30 12.65 19.33 4.48
N TYR A 31 12.90 18.13 5.02
CA TYR A 31 12.93 17.88 6.46
C TYR A 31 14.35 17.50 6.89
N PRO A 32 14.80 17.97 8.07
CA PRO A 32 16.14 17.62 8.59
C PRO A 32 16.23 16.15 8.95
N MET A 33 15.14 15.55 9.41
CA MET A 33 15.00 14.15 9.78
C MET A 33 13.52 13.75 9.78
N ASN A 34 13.25 12.45 9.74
CA ASN A 34 11.92 11.93 10.08
C ASN A 34 11.85 11.80 11.61
N ASP A 35 10.88 12.43 12.25
CA ASP A 35 10.72 12.45 13.71
C ASP A 35 9.93 11.24 14.25
N TRP A 36 9.44 10.36 13.35
CA TRP A 36 8.67 9.20 13.75
C TRP A 36 9.55 8.04 14.24
N VAL A 37 9.26 7.55 15.44
CA VAL A 37 10.01 6.49 16.11
C VAL A 37 10.14 5.22 15.27
N ASP A 38 9.04 4.76 14.65
CA ASP A 38 9.02 3.55 13.82
C ASP A 38 10.03 3.65 12.66
N VAL A 39 10.01 4.77 11.93
CA VAL A 39 10.90 5.00 10.78
C VAL A 39 12.36 5.06 11.20
N ASN A 40 12.65 5.69 12.34
CA ASN A 40 14.01 5.73 12.90
C ASN A 40 14.48 4.32 13.32
N ALA A 41 13.59 3.52 13.90
CA ALA A 41 13.88 2.12 14.22
C ALA A 41 14.19 1.31 12.95
N PHE A 42 13.38 1.44 11.90
CA PHE A 42 13.61 0.73 10.63
C PHE A 42 14.94 1.14 9.99
N PHE A 43 15.26 2.44 10.00
CA PHE A 43 16.52 2.95 9.47
C PHE A 43 17.71 2.44 10.30
N THR A 44 17.60 2.42 11.64
CA THR A 44 18.64 1.93 12.53
C THR A 44 18.94 0.45 12.31
N VAL A 45 17.88 -0.39 12.21
CA VAL A 45 18.04 -1.82 11.94
C VAL A 45 18.57 -2.05 10.52
N GLY A 46 18.07 -1.31 9.52
CA GLY A 46 18.56 -1.36 8.14
C GLY A 46 20.03 -0.97 8.02
N LYS A 47 20.45 0.12 8.69
CA LYS A 47 21.85 0.53 8.82
C LYS A 47 22.69 -0.57 9.47
N GLY A 48 22.23 -1.12 10.58
CA GLY A 48 22.92 -2.22 11.27
C GLY A 48 23.12 -3.43 10.35
N MET A 49 22.06 -3.82 9.61
CA MET A 49 22.13 -4.92 8.63
C MET A 49 23.20 -4.68 7.55
N MET A 50 23.34 -3.45 7.04
CA MET A 50 24.38 -3.11 6.05
C MET A 50 25.80 -3.07 6.66
N ASN A 51 25.93 -2.95 7.99
CA ASN A 51 27.19 -2.97 8.72
C ASN A 51 27.48 -4.33 9.40
N GLY A 52 26.80 -5.41 8.97
CA GLY A 52 27.07 -6.77 9.39
C GLY A 52 26.34 -7.22 10.66
N LEU A 53 25.46 -6.39 11.26
CA LEU A 53 24.59 -6.80 12.34
C LEU A 53 23.40 -7.59 11.81
N VAL A 54 22.95 -8.59 12.56
CA VAL A 54 21.86 -9.48 12.17
C VAL A 54 20.57 -9.04 12.87
N PRO A 55 19.52 -8.62 12.12
CA PRO A 55 18.23 -8.28 12.71
C PRO A 55 17.71 -9.40 13.61
N TYR A 56 17.00 -9.03 14.68
CA TYR A 56 16.45 -9.89 15.74
C TYR A 56 17.50 -10.55 16.67
N LYS A 57 18.71 -10.80 16.19
CA LYS A 57 19.81 -11.36 16.99
C LYS A 57 20.59 -10.25 17.68
N ASP A 58 21.09 -9.29 16.90
CA ASP A 58 21.94 -8.20 17.40
C ASP A 58 21.14 -6.92 17.65
N LEU A 59 20.01 -6.76 16.94
CA LEU A 59 19.11 -5.61 17.03
C LEU A 59 17.65 -6.08 17.16
N PHE A 60 16.95 -5.64 18.21
CA PHE A 60 15.55 -6.00 18.43
C PHE A 60 14.61 -5.02 17.74
N GLU A 61 13.79 -5.52 16.86
CA GLU A 61 12.63 -4.83 16.29
C GLU A 61 11.63 -5.89 15.72
N GLN A 62 10.35 -5.54 15.58
CA GLN A 62 9.25 -6.51 15.38
C GLN A 62 8.74 -6.61 13.95
N LYS A 63 9.16 -5.72 13.03
CA LYS A 63 8.71 -5.78 11.63
C LYS A 63 9.51 -6.83 10.84
N GLY A 64 9.10 -7.04 9.60
CA GLY A 64 9.73 -8.05 8.75
C GLY A 64 11.05 -7.61 8.13
N PRO A 65 11.94 -8.56 7.80
CA PRO A 65 13.32 -8.27 7.39
C PRO A 65 13.42 -7.57 6.03
N ILE A 66 12.42 -7.69 5.16
CA ILE A 66 12.40 -6.96 3.86
C ILE A 66 12.27 -5.45 4.10
N LEU A 67 11.54 -5.02 5.14
CA LEU A 67 11.46 -3.61 5.48
C LEU A 67 12.85 -3.06 5.83
N TYR A 68 13.60 -3.75 6.67
CA TYR A 68 14.95 -3.35 7.04
C TYR A 68 15.92 -3.36 5.87
N LEU A 69 15.80 -4.33 4.98
CA LEU A 69 16.58 -4.36 3.74
C LEU A 69 16.32 -3.11 2.89
N ILE A 70 15.05 -2.70 2.73
CA ILE A 70 14.68 -1.49 1.97
C ILE A 70 15.30 -0.24 2.61
N TYR A 71 15.20 -0.11 3.93
CA TYR A 71 15.80 1.00 4.67
C TYR A 71 17.34 0.95 4.64
N GLY A 72 17.92 -0.23 4.70
CA GLY A 72 19.35 -0.45 4.54
C GLY A 72 19.86 -0.05 3.16
N LEU A 73 19.12 -0.36 2.08
CA LEU A 73 19.44 0.13 0.75
C LEU A 73 19.36 1.67 0.68
N GLY A 74 18.41 2.30 1.38
CA GLY A 74 18.34 3.74 1.54
C GLY A 74 19.57 4.31 2.24
N TYR A 75 20.03 3.66 3.33
CA TYR A 75 21.27 4.02 4.02
C TYR A 75 22.52 3.93 3.11
N LEU A 76 22.60 2.95 2.22
CA LEU A 76 23.72 2.86 1.27
C LEU A 76 23.74 4.00 0.24
N ILE A 77 22.58 4.61 -0.05
CA ILE A 77 22.51 5.79 -0.93
C ILE A 77 22.97 7.04 -0.17
N THR A 78 22.46 7.25 1.06
CA THR A 78 22.89 8.34 1.95
C THR A 78 22.89 7.86 3.41
N ASN A 79 24.01 8.02 4.07
CA ASN A 79 24.20 7.58 5.46
C ASN A 79 23.97 8.66 6.51
N GLN A 80 23.69 9.91 6.09
CA GLN A 80 23.54 11.08 6.97
C GLN A 80 22.13 11.62 7.01
N SER A 81 21.22 11.11 6.17
CA SER A 81 19.84 11.59 6.08
C SER A 81 18.91 10.52 5.51
N PHE A 82 17.61 10.76 5.58
CA PHE A 82 16.58 9.89 4.98
C PHE A 82 16.45 10.06 3.45
N LEU A 83 17.28 10.88 2.80
CA LEU A 83 17.19 11.12 1.34
C LEU A 83 17.24 9.82 0.52
N GLY A 84 18.07 8.85 0.92
CA GLY A 84 18.12 7.55 0.24
C GLY A 84 16.81 6.76 0.36
N VAL A 85 16.17 6.80 1.53
CA VAL A 85 14.84 6.21 1.75
C VAL A 85 13.80 6.94 0.91
N PHE A 86 13.82 8.29 0.88
CA PHE A 86 12.93 9.10 0.07
C PHE A 86 13.01 8.77 -1.44
N ILE A 87 14.22 8.57 -1.98
CA ILE A 87 14.38 8.16 -3.38
C ILE A 87 13.70 6.80 -3.62
N ILE A 88 13.87 5.85 -2.71
CA ILE A 88 13.22 4.54 -2.81
C ILE A 88 11.70 4.68 -2.71
N GLU A 89 11.18 5.49 -1.78
CA GLU A 89 9.74 5.80 -1.69
C GLU A 89 9.21 6.34 -3.02
N CYS A 90 9.85 7.34 -3.60
CA CYS A 90 9.43 7.92 -4.89
C CYS A 90 9.35 6.85 -5.99
N LEU A 91 10.34 5.96 -6.07
CA LEU A 91 10.35 4.87 -7.04
C LEU A 91 9.22 3.86 -6.78
N LEU A 92 9.02 3.45 -5.53
CA LEU A 92 7.96 2.53 -5.14
C LEU A 92 6.57 3.13 -5.43
N GLN A 93 6.34 4.40 -5.04
CA GLN A 93 5.06 5.07 -5.29
C GLN A 93 4.82 5.34 -6.78
N SER A 94 5.87 5.55 -7.59
CA SER A 94 5.70 5.63 -9.05
C SER A 94 5.18 4.32 -9.66
N ILE A 95 5.63 3.17 -9.15
CA ILE A 95 5.11 1.85 -9.56
C ILE A 95 3.65 1.69 -9.10
N CYS A 96 3.32 2.11 -7.88
CA CYS A 96 1.96 2.12 -7.36
C CYS A 96 1.03 2.90 -8.29
N LEU A 97 1.37 4.16 -8.62
CA LEU A 97 0.60 5.02 -9.51
C LEU A 97 0.52 4.47 -10.94
N PHE A 98 1.57 3.84 -11.45
CA PHE A 98 1.54 3.21 -12.76
C PHE A 98 0.55 2.04 -12.83
N TYR A 99 0.42 1.24 -11.77
CA TYR A 99 -0.59 0.19 -11.70
C TYR A 99 -1.99 0.74 -11.42
N ALA A 100 -2.10 1.83 -10.65
CA ALA A 100 -3.37 2.58 -10.52
C ALA A 100 -3.86 3.10 -11.88
N TYR A 101 -2.96 3.65 -12.72
CA TYR A 101 -3.27 4.00 -14.11
C TYR A 101 -3.85 2.80 -14.89
N LYS A 102 -3.24 1.62 -14.77
CA LYS A 102 -3.75 0.41 -15.44
C LYS A 102 -5.13 0.03 -14.93
N ILE A 103 -5.39 0.16 -13.62
CA ILE A 103 -6.72 -0.12 -13.03
C ILE A 103 -7.76 0.87 -13.55
N ILE A 104 -7.44 2.16 -13.60
CA ILE A 104 -8.33 3.20 -14.13
C ILE A 104 -8.77 2.84 -15.55
N LYS A 105 -7.82 2.44 -16.40
CA LYS A 105 -8.11 2.00 -17.78
C LYS A 105 -9.03 0.78 -17.89
N LEU A 106 -9.17 -0.02 -16.85
CA LEU A 106 -10.13 -1.13 -16.86
C LEU A 106 -11.58 -0.63 -16.84
N PHE A 107 -11.85 0.55 -16.29
CA PHE A 107 -13.21 1.00 -15.99
C PHE A 107 -13.66 2.24 -16.74
N ILE A 108 -12.72 3.15 -17.05
CA ILE A 108 -12.99 4.43 -17.72
C ILE A 108 -11.87 4.76 -18.72
N ASP A 109 -12.07 5.82 -19.52
CA ASP A 109 -11.09 6.30 -20.50
C ASP A 109 -9.78 6.71 -19.81
N GLU A 110 -8.64 6.36 -20.43
CA GLU A 110 -7.29 6.62 -19.88
C GLU A 110 -7.00 8.11 -19.66
N LYS A 111 -7.68 9.03 -20.37
CA LYS A 111 -7.51 10.47 -20.18
C LYS A 111 -7.81 10.93 -18.75
N TYR A 112 -8.76 10.30 -18.08
CA TYR A 112 -9.10 10.62 -16.70
C TYR A 112 -8.04 10.16 -15.69
N ALA A 113 -7.17 9.23 -16.07
CA ALA A 113 -6.10 8.78 -15.17
C ALA A 113 -5.17 9.92 -14.77
N PHE A 114 -4.88 10.85 -15.69
CA PHE A 114 -4.01 12.00 -15.42
C PHE A 114 -4.62 13.01 -14.43
N LEU A 115 -5.92 12.96 -14.20
CA LEU A 115 -6.61 13.74 -13.17
C LEU A 115 -6.75 12.94 -11.88
N ILE A 116 -7.15 11.67 -11.98
CA ILE A 116 -7.41 10.82 -10.82
C ILE A 116 -6.13 10.53 -10.04
N LEU A 117 -5.01 10.26 -10.71
CA LEU A 117 -3.77 9.88 -10.05
C LEU A 117 -3.24 10.94 -9.04
N PRO A 118 -3.09 12.22 -9.41
CA PRO A 118 -2.66 13.23 -8.45
C PRO A 118 -3.70 13.45 -7.34
N ILE A 119 -5.00 13.49 -7.65
CA ILE A 119 -6.06 13.68 -6.65
C ILE A 119 -6.06 12.52 -5.65
N MET A 120 -6.08 11.28 -6.13
CA MET A 120 -6.07 10.08 -5.31
C MET A 120 -4.83 10.05 -4.39
N PHE A 121 -3.65 10.27 -4.98
CA PHE A 121 -2.41 10.17 -4.22
C PHE A 121 -2.29 11.29 -3.18
N THR A 122 -2.68 12.52 -3.52
CA THR A 122 -2.79 13.62 -2.55
C THR A 122 -3.76 13.26 -1.42
N THR A 123 -4.95 12.73 -1.74
CA THR A 123 -5.93 12.31 -0.72
C THR A 123 -5.33 11.32 0.28
N ILE A 124 -4.49 10.39 -0.20
CA ILE A 124 -3.84 9.39 0.66
C ILE A 124 -2.72 10.02 1.47
N CYS A 125 -1.84 10.80 0.84
CA CYS A 125 -0.66 11.35 1.52
C CYS A 125 -0.98 12.49 2.50
N THR A 126 -2.17 13.10 2.40
CA THR A 126 -2.61 14.18 3.30
C THR A 126 -3.57 13.72 4.38
N CYS A 127 -3.99 12.44 4.39
CA CYS A 127 -4.82 11.92 5.47
C CYS A 127 -4.01 11.64 6.75
N ASN A 128 -4.67 11.69 7.90
CA ASN A 128 -4.03 11.45 9.20
C ASN A 128 -3.32 10.08 9.30
N SER A 129 -3.80 9.08 8.54
CA SER A 129 -3.21 7.75 8.52
C SER A 129 -1.86 7.69 7.82
N PHE A 130 -1.53 8.64 6.93
CA PHE A 130 -0.22 8.73 6.30
C PHE A 130 0.86 9.18 7.28
N ALA A 131 0.47 10.00 8.25
CA ALA A 131 1.31 10.53 9.33
C ALA A 131 2.60 11.19 8.80
N HIS A 132 3.74 10.53 8.97
CA HIS A 132 5.06 11.10 8.67
C HIS A 132 5.67 10.60 7.35
N GLY A 133 5.03 9.62 6.70
CA GLY A 133 5.63 8.88 5.58
C GLY A 133 6.64 7.83 6.03
N GLY A 134 6.94 6.87 5.15
CA GLY A 134 7.89 5.80 5.41
C GLY A 134 7.34 4.61 6.20
N SER A 135 6.02 4.52 6.40
CA SER A 135 5.43 3.37 7.11
C SER A 135 5.64 2.04 6.37
N ALA A 136 5.60 0.94 7.12
CA ALA A 136 5.63 -0.40 6.52
C ALA A 136 4.46 -0.61 5.54
N GLU A 137 3.29 -0.03 5.85
CA GLU A 137 2.09 -0.05 5.02
C GLU A 137 2.30 0.70 3.71
N GLU A 138 2.92 1.87 3.76
CA GLU A 138 3.23 2.66 2.56
C GLU A 138 4.20 1.93 1.64
N ILE A 139 5.25 1.33 2.18
CA ILE A 139 6.20 0.50 1.42
C ILE A 139 5.49 -0.66 0.70
N CYS A 140 4.37 -1.14 1.24
CA CYS A 140 3.56 -2.21 0.65
C CYS A 140 2.70 -1.76 -0.56
N PHE A 141 2.47 -0.47 -0.77
CA PHE A 141 1.58 0.06 -1.81
C PHE A 141 1.82 -0.50 -3.22
N PRO A 142 3.04 -0.49 -3.78
CA PRO A 142 3.26 -0.99 -5.14
C PRO A 142 2.93 -2.47 -5.28
N PHE A 143 3.29 -3.29 -4.31
CA PHE A 143 3.05 -4.74 -4.32
C PHE A 143 1.55 -5.04 -4.26
N PHE A 144 0.84 -4.30 -3.41
CA PHE A 144 -0.62 -4.38 -3.32
C PHE A 144 -1.29 -3.93 -4.63
N MET A 145 -0.88 -2.78 -5.20
CA MET A 145 -1.49 -2.23 -6.40
C MET A 145 -1.29 -3.12 -7.63
N ILE A 146 -0.12 -3.78 -7.75
CA ILE A 146 0.13 -4.80 -8.77
C ILE A 146 -0.88 -5.95 -8.63
N SER A 147 -1.06 -6.45 -7.42
CA SER A 147 -1.96 -7.57 -7.14
C SER A 147 -3.43 -7.18 -7.31
N LEU A 148 -3.82 -5.97 -6.89
CA LEU A 148 -5.16 -5.42 -7.12
C LEU A 148 -5.48 -5.30 -8.61
N TYR A 149 -4.52 -4.86 -9.44
CA TYR A 149 -4.70 -4.82 -10.88
C TYR A 149 -5.01 -6.21 -11.45
N TYR A 150 -4.25 -7.23 -11.09
CA TYR A 150 -4.50 -8.59 -11.58
C TYR A 150 -5.81 -9.16 -11.04
N PHE A 151 -6.20 -8.84 -9.82
CA PHE A 151 -7.49 -9.24 -9.26
C PHE A 151 -8.65 -8.62 -10.03
N LEU A 152 -8.66 -7.29 -10.21
CA LEU A 152 -9.71 -6.59 -10.93
C LEU A 152 -9.76 -6.98 -12.41
N ASN A 153 -8.61 -7.20 -13.04
CA ASN A 153 -8.56 -7.73 -14.40
C ASN A 153 -9.18 -9.12 -14.50
N TYR A 154 -8.92 -10.00 -13.52
CA TYR A 154 -9.58 -11.31 -13.45
C TYR A 154 -11.09 -11.20 -13.26
N LEU A 155 -11.55 -10.34 -12.36
CA LEU A 155 -13.01 -10.13 -12.18
C LEU A 155 -13.70 -9.65 -13.46
N LYS A 156 -13.00 -8.84 -14.26
CA LYS A 156 -13.55 -8.26 -15.48
C LYS A 156 -13.45 -9.19 -16.70
N ASN A 157 -12.27 -9.74 -16.94
CA ASN A 157 -11.90 -10.42 -18.18
C ASN A 157 -11.71 -11.93 -18.01
N LYS A 158 -11.72 -12.44 -16.77
CA LYS A 158 -11.42 -13.85 -16.44
C LYS A 158 -10.05 -14.34 -16.94
N GLU A 159 -9.12 -13.40 -17.15
CA GLU A 159 -7.74 -13.73 -17.58
C GLU A 159 -6.91 -14.15 -16.38
N MET A 160 -6.49 -15.42 -16.36
CA MET A 160 -5.58 -15.98 -15.35
C MET A 160 -4.62 -16.98 -16.00
N ASN A 161 -3.38 -16.96 -15.53
CA ASN A 161 -2.37 -17.94 -15.94
C ASN A 161 -1.35 -18.18 -14.81
N SER A 162 -0.56 -19.23 -14.95
CA SER A 162 0.44 -19.64 -13.95
C SER A 162 1.45 -18.54 -13.61
N LYS A 163 1.83 -17.68 -14.59
CA LYS A 163 2.77 -16.57 -14.36
C LYS A 163 2.17 -15.49 -13.46
N ILE A 164 0.91 -15.13 -13.68
CA ILE A 164 0.19 -14.14 -12.86
C ILE A 164 0.06 -14.68 -11.43
N ILE A 165 -0.32 -15.95 -11.27
CA ILE A 165 -0.43 -16.61 -9.97
C ILE A 165 0.90 -16.62 -9.23
N PHE A 166 2.00 -17.00 -9.92
CA PHE A 166 3.34 -17.02 -9.35
C PHE A 166 3.79 -15.62 -8.90
N ILE A 167 3.61 -14.60 -9.74
CA ILE A 167 3.96 -13.21 -9.38
C ILE A 167 3.19 -12.77 -8.14
N ASN A 168 1.87 -13.06 -8.06
CA ASN A 168 1.08 -12.67 -6.89
C ASN A 168 1.46 -13.46 -5.63
N GLY A 169 1.85 -14.72 -5.75
CA GLY A 169 2.44 -15.47 -4.65
C GLY A 169 3.75 -14.84 -4.16
N PHE A 170 4.65 -14.48 -5.08
CA PHE A 170 5.91 -13.84 -4.75
C PHE A 170 5.70 -12.47 -4.06
N LEU A 171 4.76 -11.65 -4.55
CA LEU A 171 4.38 -10.39 -3.91
C LEU A 171 3.77 -10.60 -2.51
N ALA A 172 2.94 -11.63 -2.35
CA ALA A 172 2.43 -12.04 -1.03
C ALA A 172 3.57 -12.40 -0.07
N GLY A 173 4.60 -13.10 -0.55
CA GLY A 173 5.79 -13.45 0.23
C GLY A 173 6.61 -12.22 0.65
N ILE A 174 6.73 -11.21 -0.23
CA ILE A 174 7.34 -9.91 0.12
C ILE A 174 6.55 -9.24 1.25
N ILE A 175 5.23 -9.10 1.09
CA ILE A 175 4.37 -8.49 2.10
C ILE A 175 4.41 -9.28 3.41
N PHE A 176 4.39 -10.61 3.33
CA PHE A 176 4.52 -11.47 4.50
C PHE A 176 5.79 -11.21 5.30
N LEU A 177 6.88 -10.81 4.64
CA LEU A 177 8.16 -10.44 5.26
C LEU A 177 8.37 -8.92 5.43
N ILE A 178 7.37 -8.10 5.20
CA ILE A 178 7.29 -6.70 5.65
C ILE A 178 6.37 -6.61 6.86
N LYS A 179 5.13 -7.08 6.72
CA LYS A 179 4.10 -7.05 7.74
C LYS A 179 3.02 -8.10 7.44
N TYR A 180 3.12 -9.28 8.05
CA TYR A 180 2.33 -10.47 7.69
C TYR A 180 0.81 -10.28 7.83
N ASN A 181 0.33 -9.42 8.74
CA ASN A 181 -1.10 -9.15 8.89
C ASN A 181 -1.72 -8.42 7.68
N LEU A 182 -0.93 -7.87 6.77
CA LEU A 182 -1.43 -7.30 5.52
C LEU A 182 -1.71 -8.36 4.44
N CYS A 183 -1.37 -9.64 4.67
CA CYS A 183 -1.57 -10.72 3.70
C CYS A 183 -3.05 -11.13 3.49
N GLY A 184 -3.99 -10.56 4.28
CA GLY A 184 -5.42 -10.88 4.16
C GLY A 184 -5.99 -10.68 2.75
N PHE A 185 -5.52 -9.67 2.02
CA PHE A 185 -5.89 -9.45 0.62
C PHE A 185 -5.51 -10.64 -0.27
N TRP A 186 -4.27 -11.12 -0.19
CA TRP A 186 -3.78 -12.22 -1.03
C TRP A 186 -4.41 -13.56 -0.67
N LEU A 187 -4.68 -13.78 0.61
CA LEU A 187 -5.42 -14.96 1.06
C LEU A 187 -6.82 -14.98 0.43
N SER A 188 -7.57 -13.90 0.55
CA SER A 188 -8.92 -13.81 -0.03
C SER A 188 -8.89 -13.90 -1.55
N TRP A 189 -7.93 -13.23 -2.22
CA TRP A 189 -7.76 -13.26 -3.66
C TRP A 189 -7.52 -14.69 -4.17
N MET A 190 -6.61 -15.43 -3.53
CA MET A 190 -6.33 -16.82 -3.92
C MET A 190 -7.50 -17.76 -3.61
N MET A 191 -8.17 -17.57 -2.46
CA MET A 191 -9.38 -18.32 -2.12
C MET A 191 -10.47 -18.16 -3.19
N PHE A 192 -10.75 -16.93 -3.64
CA PHE A 192 -11.77 -16.70 -4.64
C PHE A 192 -11.41 -17.28 -6.00
N ILE A 193 -10.16 -17.22 -6.42
CA ILE A 193 -9.71 -17.88 -7.64
C ILE A 193 -9.88 -19.41 -7.48
N PHE A 194 -9.45 -19.98 -6.37
CA PHE A 194 -9.59 -21.39 -6.11
C PHE A 194 -11.06 -21.85 -6.20
N PHE A 195 -11.97 -21.15 -5.48
CA PHE A 195 -13.40 -21.49 -5.52
C PHE A 195 -14.01 -21.29 -6.90
N ASP A 196 -13.64 -20.24 -7.65
CA ASP A 196 -14.14 -20.04 -9.02
C ASP A 196 -13.77 -21.21 -9.94
N TYR A 197 -12.55 -21.76 -9.80
CA TYR A 197 -12.14 -22.99 -10.52
C TYR A 197 -12.84 -24.25 -10.02
N MET A 198 -13.11 -24.35 -8.71
CA MET A 198 -13.90 -25.46 -8.15
C MET A 198 -15.33 -25.48 -8.72
N PHE A 199 -16.00 -24.33 -8.73
CA PHE A 199 -17.35 -24.18 -9.31
C PHE A 199 -17.40 -24.50 -10.81
N GLN A 200 -16.32 -24.22 -11.55
CA GLN A 200 -16.17 -24.60 -12.96
C GLN A 200 -15.79 -26.07 -13.15
N LYS A 201 -15.70 -26.88 -12.06
CA LYS A 201 -15.25 -28.29 -12.08
C LYS A 201 -13.82 -28.49 -12.62
N LYS A 202 -12.98 -27.44 -12.59
CA LYS A 202 -11.57 -27.47 -13.02
C LYS A 202 -10.63 -27.71 -11.82
N PHE A 203 -10.85 -28.80 -11.11
CA PHE A 203 -10.17 -29.11 -9.84
C PHE A 203 -8.63 -29.12 -9.97
N LYS A 204 -8.11 -29.82 -11.01
CA LYS A 204 -6.65 -29.93 -11.24
C LYS A 204 -6.00 -28.54 -11.40
N GLU A 205 -6.63 -27.64 -12.12
CA GLU A 205 -6.12 -26.28 -12.35
C GLU A 205 -6.19 -25.44 -11.06
N GLY A 206 -7.27 -25.55 -10.29
CA GLY A 206 -7.41 -24.86 -9.01
C GLY A 206 -6.31 -25.25 -8.02
N PHE A 207 -6.07 -26.56 -7.82
CA PHE A 207 -4.97 -27.05 -6.96
C PHE A 207 -3.59 -26.66 -7.51
N LYS A 208 -3.38 -26.75 -8.82
CA LYS A 208 -2.14 -26.29 -9.47
C LYS A 208 -1.86 -24.82 -9.16
N TYR A 209 -2.87 -23.95 -9.24
CA TYR A 209 -2.71 -22.53 -8.95
C TYR A 209 -2.43 -22.27 -7.48
N CYS A 210 -3.08 -22.96 -6.54
CA CYS A 210 -2.72 -22.89 -5.13
C CYS A 210 -1.26 -23.26 -4.88
N PHE A 211 -0.79 -24.35 -5.48
CA PHE A 211 0.61 -24.78 -5.35
C PHE A 211 1.58 -23.73 -5.93
N ILE A 212 1.31 -23.19 -7.12
CA ILE A 212 2.15 -22.16 -7.76
C ILE A 212 2.18 -20.90 -6.91
N PHE A 213 1.05 -20.51 -6.32
CA PHE A 213 0.97 -19.35 -5.43
C PHE A 213 1.83 -19.54 -4.18
N LEU A 214 1.66 -20.67 -3.50
CA LEU A 214 2.43 -21.00 -2.29
C LEU A 214 3.92 -21.13 -2.59
N PHE A 215 4.28 -21.72 -3.74
CA PHE A 215 5.66 -21.79 -4.20
C PHE A 215 6.25 -20.38 -4.41
N GLY A 216 5.52 -19.48 -5.09
CA GLY A 216 5.93 -18.08 -5.24
C GLY A 216 6.11 -17.38 -3.89
N MET A 217 5.16 -17.56 -2.96
CA MET A 217 5.19 -16.99 -1.63
C MET A 217 6.36 -17.51 -0.78
N GLY A 218 6.71 -18.78 -0.96
CA GLY A 218 7.81 -19.43 -0.25
C GLY A 218 9.20 -18.91 -0.62
N ILE A 219 9.39 -18.35 -1.83
CA ILE A 219 10.73 -17.92 -2.29
C ILE A 219 11.33 -16.81 -1.41
N PRO A 220 10.66 -15.66 -1.16
CA PRO A 220 11.21 -14.64 -0.26
C PRO A 220 11.46 -15.18 1.15
N PHE A 221 10.55 -15.99 1.67
CA PHE A 221 10.69 -16.61 2.98
C PHE A 221 11.91 -17.52 3.06
N LEU A 222 12.12 -18.38 2.06
CA LEU A 222 13.28 -19.27 1.98
C LEU A 222 14.59 -18.48 1.91
N LEU A 223 14.66 -17.41 1.09
CA LEU A 223 15.85 -16.60 0.95
C LEU A 223 16.26 -15.95 2.29
N PHE A 224 15.30 -15.38 3.03
CA PHE A 224 15.60 -14.80 4.35
C PHE A 224 15.87 -15.88 5.40
N SER A 225 15.20 -17.03 5.34
CA SER A 225 15.52 -18.15 6.24
C SER A 225 16.96 -18.64 6.06
N ILE A 226 17.43 -18.71 4.81
CA ILE A 226 18.84 -19.06 4.50
C ILE A 226 19.79 -17.98 5.04
N TYR A 227 19.46 -16.68 4.83
CA TYR A 227 20.26 -15.58 5.38
C TYR A 227 20.41 -15.69 6.91
N PHE A 228 19.31 -15.88 7.62
CA PHE A 228 19.35 -16.01 9.08
C PHE A 228 20.02 -17.31 9.56
N LEU A 229 19.88 -18.40 8.80
CA LEU A 229 20.54 -19.67 9.12
C LEU A 229 22.07 -19.52 9.05
N ILE A 230 22.59 -18.92 7.98
CA ILE A 230 24.04 -18.70 7.79
C ILE A 230 24.61 -17.78 8.88
N ASN A 231 23.83 -16.80 9.36
CA ASN A 231 24.26 -15.85 10.38
C ASN A 231 23.88 -16.28 11.81
N ASN A 232 23.47 -17.52 12.03
CA ASN A 232 23.05 -18.05 13.34
C ASN A 232 21.97 -17.20 14.04
N GLY A 233 21.00 -16.68 13.29
CA GLY A 233 19.91 -15.82 13.78
C GLY A 233 18.50 -16.35 13.44
N LEU A 234 18.39 -17.60 12.94
CA LEU A 234 17.09 -18.13 12.48
C LEU A 234 16.09 -18.30 13.64
N LYS A 235 16.56 -18.73 14.81
CA LYS A 235 15.71 -18.89 16.00
C LYS A 235 15.15 -17.53 16.46
N GLU A 236 15.99 -16.52 16.52
CA GLU A 236 15.63 -15.16 16.91
C GLU A 236 14.67 -14.53 15.91
N PHE A 237 14.87 -14.75 14.61
CA PHE A 237 13.93 -14.33 13.57
C PHE A 237 12.54 -14.95 13.76
N ILE A 238 12.47 -16.29 13.89
CA ILE A 238 11.18 -16.97 14.10
C ILE A 238 10.53 -16.55 15.42
N TYR A 239 11.29 -16.46 16.49
CA TYR A 239 10.78 -16.05 17.79
C TYR A 239 10.26 -14.61 17.77
N THR A 240 11.07 -13.65 17.32
CA THR A 240 10.71 -12.22 17.39
C THR A 240 9.64 -11.88 16.38
N TYR A 241 9.82 -12.27 15.10
CA TYR A 241 8.91 -11.84 14.05
C TYR A 241 7.54 -12.54 14.13
N PHE A 242 7.48 -13.81 14.52
CA PHE A 242 6.20 -14.53 14.59
C PHE A 242 5.70 -14.66 16.03
N PHE A 243 6.46 -15.31 16.91
CA PHE A 243 5.95 -15.65 18.24
C PHE A 243 5.62 -14.40 19.06
N VAL A 244 6.53 -13.43 19.18
CA VAL A 244 6.31 -12.19 19.95
C VAL A 244 5.14 -11.41 19.40
N ASN A 245 5.05 -11.24 18.08
CA ASN A 245 3.95 -10.52 17.45
C ASN A 245 2.59 -11.19 17.65
N ILE A 246 2.52 -12.51 17.60
CA ILE A 246 1.25 -13.25 17.75
C ILE A 246 0.82 -13.33 19.22
N THR A 247 1.75 -13.52 20.15
CA THR A 247 1.41 -13.86 21.53
C THR A 247 1.57 -12.72 22.53
N LYS A 248 2.47 -11.75 22.27
CA LYS A 248 2.80 -10.68 23.23
C LYS A 248 2.42 -9.29 22.77
N TYR A 249 2.39 -9.04 21.45
CA TYR A 249 2.12 -7.71 20.92
C TYR A 249 0.63 -7.41 20.76
N GLY A 250 -0.21 -8.43 20.58
CA GLY A 250 -1.66 -8.24 20.45
C GLY A 250 -2.31 -7.73 21.74
N THR A 251 -3.22 -6.78 21.64
CA THR A 251 -3.97 -6.20 22.79
C THR A 251 -5.25 -6.97 23.11
N ASN A 252 -5.68 -7.87 22.21
CA ASN A 252 -6.92 -8.63 22.32
C ASN A 252 -6.70 -10.15 22.41
N ASN A 253 -5.60 -10.56 23.04
CA ASN A 253 -5.21 -11.98 23.12
C ASN A 253 -6.29 -12.84 23.81
N ASP A 254 -7.00 -12.28 24.80
CA ASP A 254 -8.06 -12.96 25.55
C ASP A 254 -9.42 -12.98 24.84
N TYR A 255 -9.54 -12.31 23.69
CA TYR A 255 -10.78 -12.27 22.92
C TYR A 255 -11.02 -13.59 22.19
N SER A 256 -12.30 -14.05 22.19
CA SER A 256 -12.73 -15.10 21.28
C SER A 256 -12.57 -14.70 19.82
N LEU A 257 -12.56 -15.66 18.89
CA LEU A 257 -12.43 -15.37 17.45
C LEU A 257 -13.50 -14.38 16.97
N LEU A 258 -14.75 -14.56 17.39
CA LEU A 258 -15.85 -13.64 17.03
C LEU A 258 -15.61 -12.22 17.55
N GLN A 259 -15.16 -12.08 18.79
CA GLN A 259 -14.81 -10.77 19.35
C GLN A 259 -13.67 -10.10 18.57
N LYS A 260 -12.64 -10.85 18.17
CA LYS A 260 -11.55 -10.33 17.32
C LYS A 260 -12.06 -9.84 15.97
N LEU A 261 -12.98 -10.57 15.33
CA LEU A 261 -13.58 -10.15 14.05
C LEU A 261 -14.36 -8.84 14.19
N PHE A 262 -15.24 -8.74 15.19
CA PHE A 262 -16.02 -7.51 15.44
C PHE A 262 -15.13 -6.34 15.85
N SER A 263 -14.14 -6.57 16.72
CA SER A 263 -13.17 -5.57 17.13
C SER A 263 -12.39 -5.02 15.93
N SER A 264 -11.95 -5.88 15.01
CA SER A 264 -11.20 -5.44 13.79
C SER A 264 -12.04 -4.50 12.92
N ILE A 265 -13.32 -4.81 12.75
CA ILE A 265 -14.25 -3.95 12.00
C ILE A 265 -14.50 -2.64 12.76
N GLY A 266 -14.69 -2.71 14.08
CA GLY A 266 -14.86 -1.53 14.93
C GLY A 266 -13.69 -0.58 14.86
N ILE A 267 -12.45 -1.05 14.99
CA ILE A 267 -11.23 -0.24 14.88
C ILE A 267 -11.13 0.44 13.52
N PHE A 268 -11.44 -0.28 12.43
CA PHE A 268 -11.45 0.33 11.09
C PHE A 268 -12.50 1.44 10.98
N ILE A 269 -13.72 1.20 11.48
CA ILE A 269 -14.79 2.19 11.49
C ILE A 269 -14.35 3.42 12.28
N ASP A 270 -13.84 3.27 13.50
CA ASP A 270 -13.38 4.37 14.34
C ASP A 270 -12.30 5.20 13.65
N THR A 271 -11.38 4.55 12.92
CA THR A 271 -10.34 5.23 12.15
C THR A 271 -10.92 6.10 11.02
N ILE A 272 -11.95 5.61 10.32
CA ILE A 272 -12.56 6.31 9.18
C ILE A 272 -13.57 7.38 9.65
N PHE A 273 -14.31 7.14 10.73
CA PHE A 273 -15.31 8.07 11.26
C PHE A 273 -14.72 9.22 12.09
N ASN A 274 -13.42 9.29 12.27
CA ASN A 274 -12.80 10.44 12.90
C ASN A 274 -13.15 11.72 12.11
N ILE A 275 -13.53 12.80 12.83
CA ILE A 275 -13.95 14.08 12.24
C ILE A 275 -12.95 14.61 11.22
N ASN A 276 -11.66 14.40 11.46
CA ASN A 276 -10.60 14.81 10.55
C ASN A 276 -10.54 14.00 9.24
N ASN A 277 -11.32 12.91 9.13
CA ASN A 277 -11.30 11.98 7.99
C ASN A 277 -12.64 11.93 7.22
N ILE A 278 -13.49 12.97 7.31
CA ILE A 278 -14.82 13.00 6.67
C ILE A 278 -14.76 12.69 5.17
N LEU A 279 -13.70 13.15 4.49
CA LEU A 279 -13.48 12.85 3.07
C LEU A 279 -13.31 11.35 2.84
N LEU A 280 -12.56 10.65 3.70
CA LEU A 280 -12.35 9.21 3.59
C LEU A 280 -13.66 8.44 3.80
N PHE A 281 -14.51 8.90 4.74
CA PHE A 281 -15.82 8.31 4.94
C PHE A 281 -16.71 8.45 3.70
N ILE A 282 -16.76 9.64 3.08
CA ILE A 282 -17.49 9.86 1.82
C ILE A 282 -16.95 8.95 0.72
N LEU A 283 -15.63 8.84 0.58
CA LEU A 283 -15.01 7.96 -0.41
C LEU A 283 -15.30 6.48 -0.15
N LEU A 284 -15.41 6.06 1.11
CA LEU A 284 -15.82 4.68 1.44
C LEU A 284 -17.25 4.40 0.96
N ILE A 285 -18.19 5.33 1.14
CA ILE A 285 -19.56 5.21 0.59
C ILE A 285 -19.51 5.10 -0.93
N ILE A 286 -18.72 5.94 -1.59
CA ILE A 286 -18.58 5.92 -3.05
C ILE A 286 -17.93 4.62 -3.54
N PHE A 287 -17.02 4.04 -2.78
CA PHE A 287 -16.47 2.70 -3.05
C PHE A 287 -17.56 1.62 -3.02
N ILE A 288 -18.48 1.66 -2.07
CA ILE A 288 -19.62 0.73 -2.05
C ILE A 288 -20.49 0.93 -3.31
N LEU A 289 -20.71 2.20 -3.72
CA LEU A 289 -21.41 2.48 -4.98
C LEU A 289 -20.63 1.95 -6.20
N PHE A 290 -19.29 1.99 -6.20
CA PHE A 290 -18.47 1.36 -7.24
C PHE A 290 -18.74 -0.15 -7.34
N ILE A 291 -18.78 -0.86 -6.23
CA ILE A 291 -19.08 -2.30 -6.19
C ILE A 291 -20.46 -2.56 -6.81
N ILE A 292 -21.46 -1.76 -6.43
CA ILE A 292 -22.85 -1.93 -6.87
C ILE A 292 -23.01 -1.62 -8.36
N LEU A 293 -22.47 -0.51 -8.84
CA LEU A 293 -22.74 0.05 -10.17
C LEU A 293 -21.71 -0.35 -11.24
N SER A 294 -20.44 -0.52 -10.87
CA SER A 294 -19.36 -0.76 -11.84
C SER A 294 -19.04 -2.23 -12.05
N ILE A 295 -19.33 -3.08 -11.10
CA ILE A 295 -19.16 -4.53 -11.21
C ILE A 295 -20.48 -5.15 -11.65
N LYS A 296 -20.48 -5.84 -12.80
CA LYS A 296 -21.74 -6.37 -13.39
C LYS A 296 -22.21 -7.66 -12.71
N ASN A 297 -21.29 -8.62 -12.53
CA ASN A 297 -21.62 -9.95 -12.02
C ASN A 297 -21.75 -9.93 -10.49
N ILE A 298 -22.81 -10.53 -9.95
CA ILE A 298 -23.11 -10.57 -8.52
C ILE A 298 -21.99 -11.29 -7.74
N ASN A 299 -21.47 -12.40 -8.25
CA ASN A 299 -20.38 -13.13 -7.61
C ASN A 299 -19.12 -12.26 -7.51
N ASN A 300 -18.81 -11.50 -8.56
CA ASN A 300 -17.68 -10.59 -8.55
C ASN A 300 -17.87 -9.43 -7.57
N LYS A 301 -19.11 -8.94 -7.36
CA LYS A 301 -19.42 -7.95 -6.30
C LYS A 301 -19.13 -8.52 -4.93
N ILE A 302 -19.61 -9.74 -4.67
CA ILE A 302 -19.39 -10.46 -3.41
C ILE A 302 -17.89 -10.68 -3.20
N TYR A 303 -17.16 -11.14 -4.21
CA TYR A 303 -15.71 -11.37 -4.12
C TYR A 303 -14.95 -10.09 -3.77
N LEU A 304 -15.25 -8.97 -4.43
CA LEU A 304 -14.58 -7.70 -4.17
C LEU A 304 -14.90 -7.18 -2.75
N PHE A 305 -16.16 -7.26 -2.34
CA PHE A 305 -16.59 -6.87 -0.99
C PHE A 305 -15.95 -7.73 0.10
N LEU A 306 -15.98 -9.05 -0.06
CA LEU A 306 -15.37 -9.98 0.91
C LEU A 306 -13.84 -9.84 0.95
N THR A 307 -13.18 -9.57 -0.19
CA THR A 307 -11.74 -9.29 -0.21
C THR A 307 -11.42 -8.07 0.62
N PHE A 308 -12.21 -7.00 0.51
CA PHE A 308 -12.03 -5.80 1.33
C PHE A 308 -12.27 -6.11 2.83
N LEU A 309 -13.35 -6.80 3.15
CA LEU A 309 -13.69 -7.18 4.53
C LEU A 309 -12.62 -8.07 5.18
N ILE A 310 -12.15 -9.09 4.47
CA ILE A 310 -11.08 -9.99 4.96
C ILE A 310 -9.78 -9.18 5.15
N SER A 311 -9.49 -8.23 4.27
CA SER A 311 -8.33 -7.35 4.42
C SER A 311 -8.43 -6.50 5.70
N ILE A 312 -9.61 -5.96 6.04
CA ILE A 312 -9.85 -5.23 7.30
C ILE A 312 -9.57 -6.15 8.49
N ILE A 313 -10.18 -7.34 8.50
CA ILE A 313 -10.04 -8.29 9.62
C ILE A 313 -8.57 -8.61 9.85
N PHE A 314 -7.84 -9.01 8.82
CA PHE A 314 -6.43 -9.37 8.94
C PHE A 314 -5.56 -8.20 9.40
N THR A 315 -5.82 -6.99 8.91
CA THR A 315 -5.07 -5.79 9.29
C THR A 315 -5.17 -5.51 10.79
N PHE A 316 -6.36 -5.66 11.38
CA PHE A 316 -6.64 -5.28 12.77
C PHE A 316 -6.85 -6.46 13.73
N ILE A 317 -6.63 -7.70 13.30
CA ILE A 317 -6.86 -8.91 14.12
C ILE A 317 -6.06 -8.93 15.43
N GLY A 318 -4.93 -8.23 15.47
CA GLY A 318 -4.12 -8.04 16.68
C GLY A 318 -4.68 -7.05 17.71
N GLY A 319 -5.76 -6.32 17.36
CA GLY A 319 -6.43 -5.36 18.25
C GLY A 319 -5.74 -3.99 18.37
N GLN A 320 -4.62 -3.76 17.68
CA GLN A 320 -3.91 -2.48 17.73
C GLN A 320 -4.66 -1.39 16.95
N ASN A 321 -4.93 -0.26 17.62
CA ASN A 321 -5.67 0.87 17.05
C ASN A 321 -4.72 1.99 16.59
N TYR A 322 -3.84 1.67 15.64
CA TYR A 322 -2.99 2.69 14.99
C TYR A 322 -3.59 3.10 13.65
N SER A 323 -3.78 4.41 13.44
CA SER A 323 -4.42 4.94 12.23
C SER A 323 -3.69 4.55 10.94
N TYR A 324 -2.36 4.51 10.96
CA TYR A 324 -1.53 4.16 9.79
C TYR A 324 -1.70 2.69 9.34
N TYR A 325 -2.21 1.79 10.18
CA TYR A 325 -2.55 0.41 9.77
C TYR A 325 -3.60 0.39 8.66
N SER A 326 -4.48 1.39 8.61
CA SER A 326 -5.52 1.49 7.60
C SER A 326 -5.03 1.92 6.21
N LEU A 327 -3.78 2.35 6.05
CA LEU A 327 -3.27 2.95 4.80
C LEU A 327 -3.50 2.09 3.56
N LEU A 328 -3.24 0.77 3.64
CA LEU A 328 -3.44 -0.12 2.52
C LEU A 328 -4.92 -0.25 2.14
N LEU A 329 -5.81 -0.20 3.15
CA LEU A 329 -7.26 -0.21 2.96
C LEU A 329 -7.74 1.11 2.37
N ILE A 330 -7.18 2.23 2.83
CA ILE A 330 -7.45 3.57 2.27
C ILE A 330 -7.07 3.61 0.80
N LEU A 331 -5.88 3.13 0.43
CA LEU A 331 -5.45 3.03 -0.96
C LEU A 331 -6.44 2.20 -1.79
N PHE A 332 -6.94 1.07 -1.24
CA PHE A 332 -7.87 0.18 -1.92
C PHE A 332 -9.17 0.89 -2.28
N PHE A 333 -9.86 1.45 -1.30
CA PHE A 333 -11.17 2.02 -1.54
C PHE A 333 -11.11 3.40 -2.21
N THR A 334 -10.10 4.23 -1.93
CA THR A 334 -10.00 5.57 -2.53
C THR A 334 -9.80 5.53 -4.03
N LEU A 335 -8.94 4.64 -4.55
CA LEU A 335 -8.76 4.48 -5.99
C LEU A 335 -10.09 4.16 -6.68
N LEU A 336 -10.82 3.17 -6.18
CA LEU A 336 -12.07 2.71 -6.80
C LEU A 336 -13.21 3.75 -6.63
N ALA A 337 -13.20 4.48 -5.51
CA ALA A 337 -14.12 5.60 -5.29
C ALA A 337 -13.91 6.73 -6.31
N TRP A 338 -12.66 7.17 -6.52
CA TRP A 338 -12.36 8.20 -7.52
C TRP A 338 -12.72 7.74 -8.94
N ILE A 339 -12.49 6.47 -9.29
CA ILE A 339 -12.94 5.91 -10.58
C ILE A 339 -14.46 6.02 -10.70
N GLN A 340 -15.22 5.68 -9.64
CA GLN A 340 -16.67 5.78 -9.67
C GLN A 340 -17.16 7.22 -9.84
N LEU A 341 -16.56 8.18 -9.11
CA LEU A 341 -16.89 9.59 -9.25
C LEU A 341 -16.70 10.07 -10.69
N PHE A 342 -15.52 9.85 -11.26
CA PHE A 342 -15.25 10.28 -12.65
C PHE A 342 -16.12 9.57 -13.68
N LYS A 343 -16.47 8.31 -13.45
CA LYS A 343 -17.41 7.57 -14.29
C LYS A 343 -18.82 8.18 -14.25
N THR A 344 -19.26 8.60 -13.07
CA THR A 344 -20.55 9.26 -12.89
C THR A 344 -20.55 10.64 -13.56
N PHE A 345 -19.48 11.43 -13.38
CA PHE A 345 -19.33 12.72 -14.06
C PHE A 345 -19.31 12.61 -15.58
N ASP A 346 -18.60 11.60 -16.14
CA ASP A 346 -18.58 11.38 -17.59
C ASP A 346 -19.98 11.06 -18.18
N HIS A 347 -20.83 10.44 -17.38
CA HIS A 347 -22.21 10.16 -17.75
C HIS A 347 -23.08 11.45 -17.78
N PHE A 348 -22.92 12.32 -16.78
CA PHE A 348 -23.75 13.55 -16.64
C PHE A 348 -23.23 14.73 -17.45
N LEU A 349 -21.94 14.79 -17.78
CA LEU A 349 -21.30 15.90 -18.49
C LEU A 349 -20.66 15.46 -19.82
N PRO A 350 -21.48 15.00 -20.81
CA PRO A 350 -20.96 14.50 -22.08
C PRO A 350 -20.17 15.54 -22.90
N LYS A 351 -20.27 16.84 -22.56
CA LYS A 351 -19.54 17.94 -23.24
C LYS A 351 -18.04 17.99 -22.91
N ILE A 352 -17.59 17.38 -21.82
CA ILE A 352 -16.15 17.28 -21.46
C ILE A 352 -15.44 16.17 -22.26
N LYS A 353 -16.12 15.51 -23.19
CA LYS A 353 -15.56 14.44 -24.05
C LYS A 353 -14.41 14.91 -24.96
N ASN A 354 -14.23 16.22 -25.17
CA ASN A 354 -13.12 16.71 -25.97
C ASN A 354 -11.79 16.59 -25.20
N PHE A 355 -10.90 15.73 -25.68
CA PHE A 355 -9.56 15.48 -25.15
C PHE A 355 -8.76 16.75 -24.83
N LYS A 356 -8.92 17.81 -25.66
CA LYS A 356 -8.27 19.11 -25.42
C LYS A 356 -8.62 19.75 -24.06
N TYR A 357 -9.88 19.70 -23.65
CA TYR A 357 -10.29 20.28 -22.37
C TYR A 357 -9.84 19.45 -21.18
N SER A 358 -9.81 18.11 -21.30
CA SER A 358 -9.26 17.26 -20.24
C SER A 358 -7.78 17.53 -20.01
N PHE A 359 -6.99 17.76 -21.07
CA PHE A 359 -5.57 18.06 -20.95
C PHE A 359 -5.31 19.42 -20.29
N LEU A 360 -6.12 20.44 -20.59
CA LEU A 360 -6.03 21.76 -19.96
C LEU A 360 -6.29 21.72 -18.45
N LEU A 361 -7.09 20.75 -17.96
CA LEU A 361 -7.37 20.58 -16.53
C LEU A 361 -6.24 19.87 -15.76
N ILE A 362 -5.35 19.13 -16.42
CA ILE A 362 -4.29 18.36 -15.74
C ILE A 362 -3.35 19.30 -14.99
N ILE A 363 -2.93 20.40 -15.60
CA ILE A 363 -1.99 21.35 -14.99
C ILE A 363 -2.59 22.00 -13.74
N PRO A 364 -3.77 22.67 -13.80
CA PRO A 364 -4.34 23.27 -12.60
C PRO A 364 -4.68 22.26 -11.51
N VAL A 365 -5.16 21.05 -11.85
CA VAL A 365 -5.41 19.99 -10.87
C VAL A 365 -4.10 19.55 -10.21
N SER A 366 -3.04 19.31 -10.98
CA SER A 366 -1.73 18.93 -10.40
C SER A 366 -1.17 20.03 -9.50
N ILE A 367 -1.25 21.29 -9.91
CA ILE A 367 -0.83 22.43 -9.09
C ILE A 367 -1.65 22.51 -7.80
N SER A 368 -2.98 22.34 -7.89
CA SER A 368 -3.86 22.35 -6.71
C SER A 368 -3.51 21.21 -5.75
N CYS A 369 -3.21 20.01 -6.26
CA CYS A 369 -2.78 18.88 -5.45
C CYS A 369 -1.44 19.15 -4.74
N ILE A 370 -0.47 19.72 -5.46
CA ILE A 370 0.84 20.09 -4.89
C ILE A 370 0.65 21.20 -3.82
N TYR A 371 -0.14 22.22 -4.12
CA TYR A 371 -0.44 23.29 -3.16
C TYR A 371 -1.13 22.76 -1.90
N PHE A 372 -2.12 21.86 -2.06
CA PHE A 372 -2.78 21.22 -0.92
C PHE A 372 -1.81 20.35 -0.11
N SER A 373 -0.92 19.59 -0.76
CA SER A 373 0.14 18.83 -0.09
C SER A 373 1.08 19.76 0.69
N TYR A 374 1.43 20.90 0.11
CA TYR A 374 2.22 21.94 0.79
C TYR A 374 1.49 22.48 2.04
N THR A 375 0.19 22.77 1.97
CA THR A 375 -0.57 23.27 3.14
C THR A 375 -0.72 22.23 4.25
N CYS A 376 -0.62 20.95 3.93
CA CYS A 376 -0.63 19.85 4.90
C CYS A 376 0.77 19.48 5.42
N ALA A 377 1.83 20.11 4.89
CA ALA A 377 3.19 19.85 5.34
C ALA A 377 3.38 20.21 6.82
N ASN A 378 4.22 19.45 7.51
CA ASN A 378 4.57 19.76 8.89
C ASN A 378 5.60 20.92 8.95
N TYR A 379 5.13 22.14 8.96
CA TYR A 379 5.99 23.34 8.94
C TYR A 379 6.96 23.43 10.13
N ARG A 380 6.63 22.81 11.27
CA ARG A 380 7.49 22.86 12.47
C ARG A 380 8.80 22.09 12.27
N THR A 381 8.80 21.09 11.37
CA THR A 381 9.95 20.23 11.09
C THR A 381 10.59 20.52 9.73
N LEU A 382 10.09 21.49 8.95
CA LEU A 382 10.72 21.88 7.69
C LEU A 382 12.06 22.59 7.91
N LEU A 383 13.02 22.39 7.00
CA LEU A 383 14.33 23.06 7.00
C LEU A 383 14.25 24.59 6.95
N LEU A 384 13.11 25.14 6.52
CA LEU A 384 12.82 26.57 6.49
C LEU A 384 12.53 27.15 7.88
N THR A 385 12.30 26.29 8.89
CA THR A 385 12.09 26.73 10.26
C THR A 385 13.41 27.21 10.87
N PRO A 386 13.48 28.37 11.57
CA PRO A 386 14.70 28.85 12.17
C PRO A 386 15.36 27.81 13.10
N LYS A 387 16.68 27.63 12.98
CA LYS A 387 17.43 26.63 13.79
C LYS A 387 17.21 26.73 15.30
N LYS A 388 16.83 27.91 15.81
CA LYS A 388 16.50 28.11 17.23
C LYS A 388 15.24 27.36 17.69
N GLU A 389 14.26 27.16 16.80
CA GLU A 389 13.05 26.39 17.12
C GLU A 389 13.30 24.88 17.01
N LEU A 390 14.18 24.46 16.10
CA LEU A 390 14.60 23.04 15.96
C LEU A 390 15.38 22.55 17.19
N ALA A 391 16.19 23.40 17.81
CA ALA A 391 16.95 23.03 19.02
C ALA A 391 16.07 22.76 20.25
N GLN A 392 14.80 23.12 20.25
CA GLN A 392 13.84 22.78 21.31
C GLN A 392 13.25 21.37 21.18
N TYR A 393 13.46 20.69 20.03
CA TYR A 393 12.93 19.35 19.75
C TYR A 393 14.03 18.27 19.65
N MET A 394 15.29 18.65 19.78
CA MET A 394 16.46 17.77 19.92
C MET A 394 16.84 17.60 21.39
#